data_abd703d37d3a75615cd6805e81a61f45
#
_entry.id   abd703d37d3a75615cd6805e81a61f45
#
_cell.length_a   1.000
_cell.length_b   1.000
_cell.length_c   1.000
_cell.angle_alpha   90.00
_cell.angle_beta   90.00
_cell.angle_gamma   90.00
#
_symmetry.space_group_name_H-M   'P 1'
#
loop_
_entity.id
_entity.type
_entity.pdbx_description
1 polymer ?
#
loop_
_entity_poly.entity_id
_entity_poly.type
_entity_poly.pdbx_seq_one_letter_code
_entity_poly.pdbx_strand_id
1 'polypeptide(L)'
;MKPGKYTDRYTAEDVRAYRDAGLWGDETMFDLLTIQAEQRPDKVFATDGHRSLTYRELHDSALRLAAGFHARGWRAGDAVAVHLPNWVEFIEVVTALSRLGIITVPIMPIYRRDEVGYVAGHAEVRAVVTPATFKGFDYLDMYRDVRRERPDLEILVARPDDAARAIANEAGSGVDLLDDVRTDAAADLPAQPSADDPFLIVYTSGTTSR
;
A
#
# COMPACT_ATOMS: atom_id res chain seq x y z
N MET A 1 -11.33 9.63 3.72
CA MET A 1 -10.88 11.03 3.65
C MET A 1 -11.57 11.69 2.46
N LYS A 2 -12.17 12.89 2.57
CA LYS A 2 -12.90 13.50 1.46
C LYS A 2 -11.92 13.99 0.38
N PRO A 3 -12.15 13.70 -0.93
CA PRO A 3 -11.40 14.34 -2.01
C PRO A 3 -11.48 15.87 -1.86
N GLY A 4 -10.42 16.59 -2.13
CA GLY A 4 -10.36 18.06 -2.02
C GLY A 4 -9.50 18.60 -0.87
N LYS A 5 -9.15 17.78 0.12
CA LYS A 5 -8.33 18.23 1.25
C LYS A 5 -6.82 18.34 0.93
N TYR A 6 -6.38 17.81 -0.22
CA TYR A 6 -4.95 17.72 -0.59
C TYR A 6 -4.57 18.41 -1.90
N THR A 7 -5.54 18.90 -2.68
CA THR A 7 -5.31 19.45 -4.02
C THR A 7 -5.20 20.96 -4.09
N ASP A 8 -5.38 21.67 -2.98
CA ASP A 8 -5.48 23.14 -2.96
C ASP A 8 -4.15 23.88 -3.16
N ARG A 9 -3.04 23.17 -3.37
CA ARG A 9 -1.73 23.79 -3.56
C ARG A 9 -1.52 24.36 -4.95
N TYR A 10 -2.18 23.78 -5.96
CA TYR A 10 -2.05 24.16 -7.37
C TYR A 10 -3.40 24.59 -7.91
N THR A 11 -3.41 25.72 -8.62
CA THR A 11 -4.60 26.18 -9.35
C THR A 11 -4.80 25.33 -10.62
N ALA A 12 -6.00 25.37 -11.19
CA ALA A 12 -6.26 24.73 -12.49
C ALA A 12 -5.37 25.32 -13.62
N GLU A 13 -4.91 26.57 -13.46
CA GLU A 13 -3.98 27.20 -14.38
C GLU A 13 -2.57 26.63 -14.24
N ASP A 14 -2.10 26.43 -13.00
CA ASP A 14 -0.80 25.80 -12.72
C ASP A 14 -0.76 24.39 -13.30
N VAL A 15 -1.80 23.60 -13.09
CA VAL A 15 -1.91 22.22 -13.61
C VAL A 15 -1.84 22.21 -15.13
N ARG A 16 -2.59 23.10 -15.81
CA ARG A 16 -2.51 23.20 -17.26
C ARG A 16 -1.12 23.59 -17.74
N ALA A 17 -0.53 24.62 -17.10
CA ALA A 17 0.80 25.08 -17.48
C ALA A 17 1.88 23.99 -17.34
N TYR A 18 1.83 23.17 -16.29
CA TYR A 18 2.77 22.05 -16.11
C TYR A 18 2.55 20.93 -17.12
N ARG A 19 1.30 20.66 -17.50
CA ARG A 19 0.99 19.65 -18.53
C ARG A 19 1.41 20.14 -19.93
N ASP A 20 1.07 21.37 -20.29
CA ASP A 20 1.45 21.98 -21.58
C ASP A 20 2.97 22.06 -21.73
N ALA A 21 3.69 22.25 -20.64
CA ALA A 21 5.15 22.22 -20.61
C ALA A 21 5.75 20.78 -20.62
N GLY A 22 4.92 19.73 -20.58
CA GLY A 22 5.36 18.34 -20.53
C GLY A 22 6.04 17.94 -19.19
N LEU A 23 5.83 18.72 -18.13
CA LEU A 23 6.39 18.44 -16.80
C LEU A 23 5.54 17.44 -16.00
N TRP A 24 4.24 17.40 -16.25
CA TRP A 24 3.32 16.43 -15.70
C TRP A 24 2.72 15.59 -16.80
N GLY A 25 2.83 14.25 -16.63
CA GLY A 25 2.18 13.28 -17.48
C GLY A 25 0.79 12.89 -16.93
N ASP A 26 0.11 12.05 -17.71
CA ASP A 26 -1.19 11.49 -17.35
C ASP A 26 -1.07 10.03 -16.84
N GLU A 27 0.15 9.51 -16.77
CA GLU A 27 0.42 8.14 -16.37
C GLU A 27 0.47 8.02 -14.83
N THR A 28 -0.27 7.05 -14.32
CA THR A 28 -0.14 6.59 -12.94
C THR A 28 1.13 5.76 -12.75
N MET A 29 1.52 5.48 -11.50
CA MET A 29 2.61 4.54 -11.21
C MET A 29 2.35 3.16 -11.82
N PHE A 30 1.08 2.70 -11.85
CA PHE A 30 0.73 1.42 -12.44
C PHE A 30 0.85 1.43 -13.97
N ASP A 31 0.49 2.53 -14.64
CA ASP A 31 0.67 2.68 -16.10
C ASP A 31 2.15 2.60 -16.47
N LEU A 32 3.01 3.30 -15.72
CA LEU A 32 4.46 3.24 -15.93
C LEU A 32 5.01 1.82 -15.76
N LEU A 33 4.52 1.06 -14.77
CA LEU A 33 4.88 -0.35 -14.63
C LEU A 33 4.40 -1.18 -15.80
N THR A 34 3.16 -1.00 -16.27
CA THR A 34 2.59 -1.72 -17.41
C THR A 34 3.45 -1.51 -18.67
N ILE A 35 3.81 -0.28 -18.97
CA ILE A 35 4.70 0.06 -20.09
C ILE A 35 6.04 -0.66 -19.99
N GLN A 36 6.64 -0.70 -18.79
CA GLN A 36 7.92 -1.38 -18.60
C GLN A 36 7.80 -2.91 -18.64
N ALA A 37 6.69 -3.47 -18.16
CA ALA A 37 6.42 -4.90 -18.23
C ALA A 37 6.23 -5.39 -19.68
N GLU A 38 5.67 -4.55 -20.54
CA GLU A 38 5.56 -4.83 -21.98
C GLU A 38 6.91 -4.70 -22.70
N GLN A 39 7.66 -3.63 -22.43
CA GLN A 39 8.91 -3.34 -23.14
C GLN A 39 10.10 -4.16 -22.66
N ARG A 40 10.14 -4.51 -21.37
CA ARG A 40 11.29 -5.14 -20.71
C ARG A 40 10.85 -6.22 -19.70
N PRO A 41 9.99 -7.18 -20.11
CA PRO A 41 9.33 -8.11 -19.19
C PRO A 41 10.31 -8.86 -18.27
N ASP A 42 11.40 -9.32 -18.81
CA ASP A 42 12.35 -10.21 -18.12
C ASP A 42 13.48 -9.44 -17.40
N LYS A 43 13.48 -8.10 -17.49
CA LYS A 43 14.44 -7.29 -16.75
C LYS A 43 14.10 -7.29 -15.26
N VAL A 44 15.09 -7.61 -14.41
CA VAL A 44 14.94 -7.50 -12.95
C VAL A 44 14.66 -6.05 -12.57
N PHE A 45 13.55 -5.83 -11.88
CA PHE A 45 13.16 -4.54 -11.33
C PHE A 45 13.73 -4.32 -9.92
N ALA A 46 13.55 -5.32 -9.05
CA ALA A 46 13.97 -5.22 -7.65
C ALA A 46 14.46 -6.57 -7.11
N THR A 47 15.36 -6.49 -6.12
CA THR A 47 15.80 -7.63 -5.31
C THR A 47 16.00 -7.19 -3.87
N ASP A 48 15.71 -8.08 -2.91
CA ASP A 48 15.85 -7.80 -1.48
C ASP A 48 16.74 -8.81 -0.73
N GLY A 49 17.48 -9.64 -1.48
CA GLY A 49 18.35 -10.69 -0.94
C GLY A 49 17.62 -12.02 -0.67
N HIS A 50 16.28 -12.06 -0.68
CA HIS A 50 15.49 -13.29 -0.60
C HIS A 50 14.95 -13.70 -1.97
N ARG A 51 14.43 -12.73 -2.71
CA ARG A 51 13.96 -12.93 -4.08
C ARG A 51 14.19 -11.70 -4.93
N SER A 52 14.11 -11.90 -6.23
CA SER A 52 14.08 -10.83 -7.22
C SER A 52 12.74 -10.85 -7.95
N LEU A 53 12.33 -9.69 -8.43
CA LEU A 53 11.16 -9.54 -9.30
C LEU A 53 11.57 -8.89 -10.60
N THR A 54 11.17 -9.46 -11.71
CA THR A 54 11.17 -8.83 -13.02
C THR A 54 9.99 -7.83 -13.14
N TYR A 55 9.98 -6.99 -14.17
CA TYR A 55 8.84 -6.10 -14.41
C TYR A 55 7.54 -6.88 -14.64
N ARG A 56 7.58 -8.00 -15.36
CA ARG A 56 6.42 -8.87 -15.59
C ARG A 56 5.91 -9.46 -14.28
N GLU A 57 6.80 -10.05 -13.47
CA GLU A 57 6.42 -10.66 -12.21
C GLU A 57 5.83 -9.63 -11.23
N LEU A 58 6.38 -8.40 -11.18
CA LEU A 58 5.82 -7.33 -10.37
C LEU A 58 4.43 -6.92 -10.87
N HIS A 59 4.26 -6.76 -12.19
CA HIS A 59 2.97 -6.40 -12.79
C HIS A 59 1.89 -7.44 -12.49
N ASP A 60 2.19 -8.72 -12.73
CA ASP A 60 1.25 -9.82 -12.50
C ASP A 60 0.92 -9.98 -11.01
N SER A 61 1.92 -9.84 -10.14
CA SER A 61 1.74 -9.87 -8.69
C SER A 61 0.87 -8.71 -8.19
N ALA A 62 1.10 -7.50 -8.70
CA ALA A 62 0.30 -6.32 -8.35
C ALA A 62 -1.16 -6.47 -8.79
N LEU A 63 -1.42 -7.03 -9.98
CA LEU A 63 -2.79 -7.31 -10.44
C LEU A 63 -3.51 -8.31 -9.52
N ARG A 64 -2.85 -9.39 -9.14
CA ARG A 64 -3.44 -10.39 -8.23
C ARG A 64 -3.73 -9.84 -6.84
N LEU A 65 -2.83 -9.00 -6.30
CA LEU A 65 -3.08 -8.30 -5.04
C LEU A 65 -4.22 -7.28 -5.18
N ALA A 66 -4.23 -6.49 -6.24
CA ALA A 66 -5.30 -5.53 -6.49
C ALA A 66 -6.67 -6.21 -6.58
N ALA A 67 -6.77 -7.36 -7.28
CA ALA A 67 -7.99 -8.14 -7.35
C ALA A 67 -8.43 -8.63 -5.95
N GLY A 68 -7.50 -9.13 -5.15
CA GLY A 68 -7.78 -9.56 -3.79
C GLY A 68 -8.23 -8.41 -2.87
N PHE A 69 -7.58 -7.25 -2.95
CA PHE A 69 -7.99 -6.06 -2.20
C PHE A 69 -9.38 -5.58 -2.63
N HIS A 70 -9.65 -5.57 -3.94
CA HIS A 70 -10.97 -5.19 -4.46
C HIS A 70 -12.08 -6.15 -4.00
N ALA A 71 -11.83 -7.46 -4.01
CA ALA A 71 -12.76 -8.48 -3.50
C ALA A 71 -13.06 -8.32 -2.01
N ARG A 72 -12.11 -7.81 -1.21
CA ARG A 72 -12.29 -7.45 0.20
C ARG A 72 -13.08 -6.15 0.42
N GLY A 73 -13.52 -5.50 -0.64
CA GLY A 73 -14.28 -4.26 -0.58
C GLY A 73 -13.42 -3.00 -0.42
N TRP A 74 -12.10 -3.06 -0.68
CA TRP A 74 -11.27 -1.86 -0.71
C TRP A 74 -11.57 -1.07 -1.99
N ARG A 75 -11.60 0.25 -1.87
CA ARG A 75 -12.03 1.15 -2.95
C ARG A 75 -11.08 2.33 -3.11
N ALA A 76 -11.14 2.98 -4.26
CA ALA A 76 -10.44 4.24 -4.51
C ALA A 76 -10.72 5.26 -3.40
N GLY A 77 -9.68 5.93 -2.93
CA GLY A 77 -9.74 6.90 -1.83
C GLY A 77 -9.63 6.29 -0.42
N ASP A 78 -9.73 4.96 -0.25
CA ASP A 78 -9.34 4.34 1.01
C ASP A 78 -7.85 4.58 1.28
N ALA A 79 -7.44 4.65 2.55
CA ALA A 79 -6.04 4.76 2.95
C ALA A 79 -5.55 3.43 3.54
N VAL A 80 -4.39 2.97 3.08
CA VAL A 80 -3.75 1.73 3.55
C VAL A 80 -2.32 2.00 4.00
N ALA A 81 -2.01 1.64 5.24
CA ALA A 81 -0.65 1.74 5.77
C ALA A 81 0.23 0.61 5.26
N VAL A 82 1.42 0.95 4.81
CA VAL A 82 2.45 -0.01 4.41
C VAL A 82 3.65 0.14 5.34
N HIS A 83 3.71 -0.71 6.36
CA HIS A 83 4.74 -0.70 7.40
C HIS A 83 5.70 -1.87 7.19
N LEU A 84 6.32 -1.92 6.03
CA LEU A 84 7.25 -2.98 5.63
C LEU A 84 8.69 -2.46 5.56
N PRO A 85 9.69 -3.31 5.82
CA PRO A 85 11.06 -3.05 5.43
C PRO A 85 11.19 -2.91 3.91
N ASN A 86 12.43 -2.67 3.42
CA ASN A 86 12.72 -2.63 1.99
C ASN A 86 12.68 -4.05 1.38
N TRP A 87 11.52 -4.65 1.45
CA TRP A 87 11.19 -5.94 0.86
C TRP A 87 10.48 -5.76 -0.48
N VAL A 88 10.52 -6.78 -1.31
CA VAL A 88 9.81 -6.74 -2.59
C VAL A 88 8.29 -6.63 -2.40
N GLU A 89 7.75 -7.16 -1.30
CA GLU A 89 6.33 -7.04 -0.94
C GLU A 89 5.90 -5.58 -0.74
N PHE A 90 6.79 -4.68 -0.28
CA PHE A 90 6.49 -3.25 -0.21
C PHE A 90 6.11 -2.71 -1.59
N ILE A 91 6.92 -3.04 -2.61
CA ILE A 91 6.69 -2.55 -3.97
C ILE A 91 5.45 -3.20 -4.59
N GLU A 92 5.25 -4.51 -4.38
CA GLU A 92 4.06 -5.22 -4.85
C GLU A 92 2.78 -4.60 -4.32
N VAL A 93 2.73 -4.34 -3.00
CA VAL A 93 1.56 -3.73 -2.34
C VAL A 93 1.33 -2.31 -2.82
N VAL A 94 2.34 -1.45 -2.83
CA VAL A 94 2.19 -0.04 -3.26
C VAL A 94 1.70 0.04 -4.71
N THR A 95 2.20 -0.84 -5.57
CA THR A 95 1.78 -0.90 -6.97
C THR A 95 0.34 -1.40 -7.12
N ALA A 96 -0.06 -2.41 -6.32
CA ALA A 96 -1.44 -2.90 -6.29
C ALA A 96 -2.43 -1.83 -5.78
N LEU A 97 -2.04 -1.06 -4.74
CA LEU A 97 -2.84 0.06 -4.24
C LEU A 97 -2.98 1.16 -5.30
N SER A 98 -1.89 1.49 -6.00
CA SER A 98 -1.91 2.44 -7.13
C SER A 98 -2.89 2.01 -8.22
N ARG A 99 -2.93 0.70 -8.58
CA ARG A 99 -3.87 0.17 -9.57
C ARG A 99 -5.34 0.42 -9.20
N LEU A 100 -5.65 0.51 -7.91
CA LEU A 100 -7.02 0.70 -7.39
C LEU A 100 -7.35 2.15 -7.02
N GLY A 101 -6.40 3.09 -7.08
CA GLY A 101 -6.59 4.45 -6.56
C GLY A 101 -6.68 4.50 -5.04
N ILE A 102 -6.09 3.52 -4.35
CA ILE A 102 -6.02 3.47 -2.90
C ILE A 102 -4.78 4.24 -2.45
N ILE A 103 -4.96 5.09 -1.45
CA ILE A 103 -3.91 5.98 -0.94
C ILE A 103 -2.94 5.18 -0.08
N THR A 104 -1.69 5.13 -0.49
CA THR A 104 -0.62 4.51 0.30
C THR A 104 -0.18 5.43 1.43
N VAL A 105 -0.06 4.89 2.64
CA VAL A 105 0.51 5.57 3.81
C VAL A 105 1.75 4.80 4.25
N PRO A 106 2.95 5.13 3.74
CA PRO A 106 4.17 4.43 4.11
C PRO A 106 4.56 4.79 5.53
N ILE A 107 4.85 3.76 6.33
CA ILE A 107 5.32 3.89 7.72
C ILE A 107 6.73 3.33 7.81
N MET A 108 7.64 4.11 8.38
CA MET A 108 9.03 3.66 8.56
C MET A 108 9.11 2.52 9.58
N PRO A 109 9.91 1.47 9.32
CA PRO A 109 10.06 0.33 10.24
C PRO A 109 10.58 0.69 11.65
N ILE A 110 11.08 1.88 11.85
CA ILE A 110 11.52 2.36 13.16
C ILE A 110 10.37 2.87 14.04
N TYR A 111 9.21 3.20 13.46
CA TYR A 111 8.06 3.72 14.21
C TYR A 111 7.45 2.63 15.11
N ARG A 112 6.91 3.06 16.24
CA ARG A 112 6.34 2.20 17.27
C ARG A 112 4.89 2.58 17.53
N ARG A 113 4.32 2.03 18.61
CA ARG A 113 2.90 2.10 18.94
C ARG A 113 2.30 3.50 18.86
N ASP A 114 3.00 4.52 19.38
CA ASP A 114 2.46 5.89 19.47
C ASP A 114 2.39 6.55 18.08
N GLU A 115 3.49 6.50 17.31
CA GLU A 115 3.53 7.06 15.97
C GLU A 115 2.57 6.32 15.04
N VAL A 116 2.55 5.00 15.12
CA VAL A 116 1.68 4.15 14.30
C VAL A 116 0.20 4.40 14.63
N GLY A 117 -0.15 4.48 15.92
CA GLY A 117 -1.51 4.79 16.36
C GLY A 117 -1.97 6.16 15.88
N TYR A 118 -1.09 7.16 15.97
CA TYR A 118 -1.37 8.50 15.45
C TYR A 118 -1.61 8.49 13.94
N VAL A 119 -0.70 7.89 13.17
CA VAL A 119 -0.81 7.80 11.70
C VAL A 119 -2.08 7.08 11.30
N ALA A 120 -2.34 5.92 11.91
CA ALA A 120 -3.52 5.11 11.60
C ALA A 120 -4.82 5.88 11.88
N GLY A 121 -4.88 6.63 12.97
CA GLY A 121 -6.04 7.46 13.32
C GLY A 121 -6.20 8.67 12.42
N HIS A 122 -5.13 9.44 12.21
CA HIS A 122 -5.17 10.69 11.46
C HIS A 122 -5.43 10.50 9.96
N ALA A 123 -4.84 9.47 9.35
CA ALA A 123 -5.08 9.10 7.96
C ALA A 123 -6.34 8.25 7.76
N GLU A 124 -7.06 7.92 8.83
CA GLU A 124 -8.24 7.03 8.78
C GLU A 124 -7.91 5.71 8.04
N VAL A 125 -6.76 5.13 8.39
CA VAL A 125 -6.24 3.93 7.73
C VAL A 125 -7.22 2.77 7.90
N ARG A 126 -7.64 2.17 6.78
CA ARG A 126 -8.52 1.00 6.74
C ARG A 126 -7.79 -0.29 7.07
N ALA A 127 -6.58 -0.42 6.55
CA ALA A 127 -5.79 -1.62 6.70
C ALA A 127 -4.32 -1.30 6.87
N VAL A 128 -3.57 -2.24 7.42
CA VAL A 128 -2.10 -2.19 7.45
C VAL A 128 -1.52 -3.46 6.83
N VAL A 129 -0.45 -3.29 6.05
CA VAL A 129 0.41 -4.40 5.62
C VAL A 129 1.71 -4.30 6.41
N THR A 130 2.06 -5.35 7.17
CA THR A 130 3.15 -5.36 8.14
C THR A 130 3.89 -6.70 8.15
N PRO A 131 5.17 -6.79 8.59
CA PRO A 131 5.77 -8.08 8.92
C PRO A 131 5.12 -8.66 10.18
N ALA A 132 5.27 -9.96 10.41
CA ALA A 132 5.03 -10.52 11.76
C ALA A 132 6.08 -9.99 12.72
N THR A 133 7.35 -10.30 12.44
CA THR A 133 8.51 -9.85 13.20
C THR A 133 9.58 -9.31 12.25
N PHE A 134 10.34 -8.33 12.71
CA PHE A 134 11.51 -7.83 11.99
C PHE A 134 12.55 -7.25 12.94
N LYS A 135 13.81 -7.66 12.81
CA LYS A 135 14.93 -7.23 13.67
C LYS A 135 14.62 -7.35 15.18
N GLY A 136 13.98 -8.45 15.56
CA GLY A 136 13.67 -8.75 16.96
C GLY A 136 12.47 -7.97 17.54
N PHE A 137 11.74 -7.21 16.73
CA PHE A 137 10.53 -6.52 17.15
C PHE A 137 9.28 -7.22 16.59
N ASP A 138 8.27 -7.41 17.45
CA ASP A 138 6.97 -8.00 17.08
C ASP A 138 6.01 -6.90 16.61
N TYR A 139 5.85 -6.78 15.30
CA TYR A 139 4.94 -5.81 14.67
C TYR A 139 3.50 -6.27 14.74
N LEU A 140 3.27 -7.59 14.65
CA LEU A 140 1.92 -8.12 14.69
C LEU A 140 1.28 -7.87 16.06
N ASP A 141 1.98 -8.12 17.15
CA ASP A 141 1.48 -7.83 18.49
C ASP A 141 1.20 -6.33 18.67
N MET A 142 2.09 -5.46 18.24
CA MET A 142 1.87 -4.01 18.23
C MET A 142 0.59 -3.62 17.48
N TYR A 143 0.32 -4.17 16.29
CA TYR A 143 -0.89 -3.84 15.53
C TYR A 143 -2.15 -4.47 16.12
N ARG A 144 -2.05 -5.60 16.77
CA ARG A 144 -3.15 -6.16 17.57
C ARG A 144 -3.54 -5.23 18.72
N ASP A 145 -2.56 -4.57 19.36
CA ASP A 145 -2.83 -3.53 20.35
C ASP A 145 -3.50 -2.30 19.74
N VAL A 146 -3.04 -1.82 18.58
CA VAL A 146 -3.71 -0.71 17.86
C VAL A 146 -5.15 -1.09 17.53
N ARG A 147 -5.38 -2.33 17.12
CA ARG A 147 -6.71 -2.82 16.75
C ARG A 147 -7.68 -2.89 17.92
N ARG A 148 -7.23 -2.99 19.20
CA ARG A 148 -8.11 -2.89 20.37
C ARG A 148 -8.84 -1.55 20.44
N GLU A 149 -8.20 -0.48 19.98
CA GLU A 149 -8.78 0.87 19.90
C GLU A 149 -9.49 1.13 18.56
N ARG A 150 -9.14 0.34 17.53
CA ARG A 150 -9.70 0.41 16.17
C ARG A 150 -10.09 -0.98 15.67
N PRO A 151 -11.23 -1.53 16.13
CA PRO A 151 -11.62 -2.92 15.83
C PRO A 151 -11.83 -3.20 14.33
N ASP A 152 -12.07 -2.18 13.55
CA ASP A 152 -12.27 -2.19 12.09
C ASP A 152 -10.96 -2.22 11.28
N LEU A 153 -9.79 -2.02 11.93
CA LEU A 153 -8.50 -2.08 11.26
C LEU A 153 -8.20 -3.51 10.79
N GLU A 154 -8.06 -3.70 9.49
CA GLU A 154 -7.60 -4.97 8.90
C GLU A 154 -6.06 -5.06 9.00
N ILE A 155 -5.54 -6.24 9.34
CA ILE A 155 -4.08 -6.49 9.42
C ILE A 155 -3.71 -7.56 8.41
N LEU A 156 -2.84 -7.22 7.46
CA LEU A 156 -2.27 -8.15 6.50
C LEU A 156 -0.79 -8.38 6.82
N VAL A 157 -0.42 -9.64 7.07
CA VAL A 157 0.94 -10.01 7.43
C VAL A 157 1.71 -10.49 6.22
N ALA A 158 2.81 -9.80 5.89
CA ALA A 158 3.80 -10.25 4.91
C ALA A 158 4.90 -11.07 5.62
N ARG A 159 5.36 -12.13 4.96
CA ARG A 159 6.39 -13.07 5.48
C ARG A 159 6.04 -13.57 6.89
N PRO A 160 4.90 -14.25 7.05
CA PRO A 160 4.44 -14.72 8.36
C PRO A 160 5.37 -15.82 8.91
N ASP A 161 5.62 -15.78 10.21
CA ASP A 161 6.14 -16.90 10.97
C ASP A 161 5.00 -17.87 11.40
N ASP A 162 5.34 -18.95 12.10
CA ASP A 162 4.35 -19.94 12.51
C ASP A 162 3.32 -19.36 13.51
N ALA A 163 3.74 -18.43 14.36
CA ALA A 163 2.85 -17.76 15.31
C ALA A 163 1.84 -16.87 14.59
N ALA A 164 2.27 -16.10 13.60
CA ALA A 164 1.39 -15.26 12.78
C ALA A 164 0.40 -16.10 11.96
N ARG A 165 0.84 -17.27 11.44
CA ARG A 165 -0.05 -18.21 10.74
C ARG A 165 -1.11 -18.78 11.67
N ALA A 166 -0.73 -19.14 12.90
CA ALA A 166 -1.68 -19.63 13.91
C ALA A 166 -2.74 -18.55 14.23
N ILE A 167 -2.32 -17.30 14.45
CA ILE A 167 -3.21 -16.17 14.72
C ILE A 167 -4.16 -15.89 13.53
N ALA A 168 -3.66 -15.94 12.31
CA ALA A 168 -4.49 -15.71 11.12
C ALA A 168 -5.60 -16.77 10.96
N ASN A 169 -5.35 -18.00 11.45
CA ASN A 169 -6.34 -19.07 11.43
C ASN A 169 -7.39 -18.98 12.57
N GLU A 170 -7.21 -18.09 13.53
CA GLU A 170 -8.19 -17.89 14.60
C GLU A 170 -9.40 -17.12 14.09
N ALA A 171 -10.60 -17.65 14.30
CA ALA A 171 -11.83 -16.97 13.91
C ALA A 171 -11.96 -15.58 14.57
N GLY A 172 -12.15 -14.55 13.76
CA GLY A 172 -12.31 -13.18 14.26
C GLY A 172 -11.00 -12.49 14.68
N SER A 173 -9.83 -13.06 14.38
CA SER A 173 -8.53 -12.42 14.66
C SER A 173 -8.39 -11.04 14.00
N GLY A 174 -9.01 -10.84 12.83
CA GLY A 174 -8.81 -9.66 11.99
C GLY A 174 -7.41 -9.56 11.40
N VAL A 175 -6.70 -10.69 11.38
CA VAL A 175 -5.38 -10.87 10.80
C VAL A 175 -5.48 -11.84 9.66
N ASP A 176 -4.94 -11.47 8.50
CA ASP A 176 -4.84 -12.31 7.31
C ASP A 176 -3.40 -12.34 6.82
N LEU A 177 -3.06 -13.32 6.00
CA LEU A 177 -1.76 -13.38 5.37
C LEU A 177 -1.82 -12.68 4.00
N LEU A 178 -0.81 -11.86 3.70
CA LEU A 178 -0.77 -11.12 2.44
C LEU A 178 -0.83 -12.04 1.21
N ASP A 179 -0.20 -13.22 1.30
CA ASP A 179 -0.19 -14.17 0.18
C ASP A 179 -1.57 -14.81 -0.06
N ASP A 180 -2.38 -14.98 0.98
CA ASP A 180 -3.73 -15.56 0.88
C ASP A 180 -4.74 -14.58 0.27
N VAL A 181 -4.39 -13.29 0.21
CA VAL A 181 -5.22 -12.26 -0.44
C VAL A 181 -5.11 -12.29 -1.96
N ARG A 182 -4.02 -12.82 -2.51
CA ARG A 182 -3.78 -12.88 -3.96
C ARG A 182 -4.85 -13.72 -4.66
N THR A 183 -5.43 -13.19 -5.73
CA THR A 183 -6.44 -13.91 -6.54
C THR A 183 -6.23 -13.64 -8.02
N ASP A 184 -6.66 -14.58 -8.86
CA ASP A 184 -6.55 -14.46 -10.32
C ASP A 184 -7.74 -13.71 -10.95
N ALA A 185 -8.65 -13.14 -10.16
CA ALA A 185 -9.83 -12.41 -10.61
C ALA A 185 -9.51 -10.98 -11.14
N ALA A 186 -8.37 -10.80 -11.81
CA ALA A 186 -7.96 -9.49 -12.35
C ALA A 186 -8.90 -8.92 -13.42
N ALA A 187 -9.75 -9.76 -14.02
CA ALA A 187 -10.72 -9.33 -15.02
C ALA A 187 -11.85 -8.44 -14.45
N ASP A 188 -12.10 -8.50 -13.14
CA ASP A 188 -13.18 -7.76 -12.47
C ASP A 188 -12.70 -6.45 -11.82
N LEU A 189 -11.48 -6.02 -12.11
CA LEU A 189 -10.94 -4.78 -11.56
C LEU A 189 -11.68 -3.55 -12.10
N PRO A 190 -11.90 -2.51 -11.25
CA PRO A 190 -12.50 -1.26 -11.68
C PRO A 190 -11.60 -0.52 -12.69
N ALA A 191 -12.14 0.53 -13.30
CA ALA A 191 -11.34 1.46 -14.10
C ALA A 191 -10.13 1.96 -13.30
N GLN A 192 -9.04 2.23 -13.97
CA GLN A 192 -7.84 2.78 -13.32
C GLN A 192 -8.12 4.20 -12.81
N PRO A 193 -7.45 4.61 -11.71
CA PRO A 193 -7.53 5.98 -11.22
C PRO A 193 -6.87 6.96 -12.21
N SER A 194 -7.18 8.23 -12.04
CA SER A 194 -6.47 9.31 -12.72
C SER A 194 -5.11 9.58 -12.07
N ALA A 195 -4.15 10.09 -12.85
CA ALA A 195 -2.89 10.60 -12.33
C ALA A 195 -3.08 11.82 -11.39
N ASP A 196 -4.25 12.46 -11.44
CA ASP A 196 -4.61 13.56 -10.53
C ASP A 196 -5.19 13.08 -9.19
N ASP A 197 -5.48 11.78 -9.05
CA ASP A 197 -6.01 11.24 -7.79
C ASP A 197 -4.90 11.16 -6.72
N PRO A 198 -5.23 11.35 -5.43
CA PRO A 198 -4.28 11.18 -4.34
C PRO A 198 -3.70 9.76 -4.33
N PHE A 199 -2.36 9.67 -4.35
CA PHE A 199 -1.64 8.40 -4.37
C PHE A 199 -0.94 8.08 -3.05
N LEU A 200 -0.40 9.12 -2.37
CA LEU A 200 0.52 8.93 -1.25
C LEU A 200 0.30 9.97 -0.16
N ILE A 201 0.28 9.54 1.11
CA ILE A 201 0.35 10.42 2.28
C ILE A 201 1.63 10.10 3.05
N VAL A 202 2.55 11.03 3.08
CA VAL A 202 3.83 10.89 3.80
C VAL A 202 3.81 11.70 5.08
N TYR A 203 4.10 11.03 6.19
CA TYR A 203 4.31 11.68 7.48
C TYR A 203 5.78 11.98 7.67
N THR A 204 6.10 13.23 7.94
CA THR A 204 7.45 13.63 8.34
C THR A 204 7.59 13.51 9.85
N SER A 205 8.80 13.24 10.34
CA SER A 205 9.13 13.37 11.78
C SER A 205 8.92 14.82 12.17
N GLY A 206 7.74 15.12 12.71
CA GLY A 206 7.28 16.50 12.90
C GLY A 206 8.27 17.37 13.67
N THR A 207 8.73 18.42 13.01
CA THR A 207 9.32 19.60 13.66
C THR A 207 8.23 20.53 14.17
N THR A 208 6.97 20.22 13.98
CA THR A 208 5.83 20.97 14.51
C THR A 208 5.40 20.32 15.81
N SER A 209 5.69 21.00 16.92
CA SER A 209 5.16 20.72 18.24
C SER A 209 3.66 20.39 18.18
N ARG A 210 3.29 19.34 18.89
CA ARG A 210 1.89 19.07 19.25
C ARG A 210 1.32 20.24 20.05
#